data_1b17d15d02816ae8034b85d04de5d57b
#
_entry.id   1b17d15d02816ae8034b85d04de5d57b
#
_cell.length_a   1.000
_cell.length_b   1.000
_cell.length_c   1.000
_cell.angle_alpha   90.00
_cell.angle_beta   90.00
_cell.angle_gamma   90.00
#
_symmetry.space_group_name_H-M   'P 1'
#
loop_
_entity.id
_entity.type
_entity.pdbx_description
1 polymer ?
#
loop_
_entity_poly.entity_id
_entity_poly.type
_entity_poly.pdbx_seq_one_letter_code
_entity_poly.pdbx_strand_id
1 'polypeptide(L)'
;QFDPATGDIINPTSAEALSGGNKFFPDLSFGGLFYTPRAWLGVAAHHITQPNQSLVGEQSKLPMKTSVHTGIKFHFRPGVVGSGIYSRPSERSIAPALQYRHQGEFDQMDIGAYLTLEPLIVGLWYRGVPFKKVNEFANNESIVLLLGFTKKGAKDILNIGYSYDYTISKLGSGSGGAHEFSLVYSWSTRDPRKPPKDKLVIP
;
A
#
# COMPACT_ATOMS: atom_id res chain seq x y z
N GLN A 1 12.67 -37.04 -7.04
CA GLN A 1 11.67 -37.83 -6.31
C GLN A 1 12.44 -38.69 -5.31
N PHE A 2 12.02 -38.72 -4.05
CA PHE A 2 12.66 -39.51 -2.99
C PHE A 2 11.84 -40.77 -2.73
N ASP A 3 12.53 -41.87 -2.42
CA ASP A 3 11.88 -43.07 -1.89
C ASP A 3 11.45 -42.79 -0.43
N PRO A 4 10.15 -42.82 -0.12
CA PRO A 4 9.68 -42.56 1.24
C PRO A 4 10.11 -43.62 2.27
N ALA A 5 10.57 -44.81 1.84
CA ALA A 5 11.00 -45.88 2.71
C ALA A 5 12.52 -45.81 3.04
N THR A 6 13.34 -45.42 2.09
CA THR A 6 14.80 -45.42 2.23
C THR A 6 15.39 -44.02 2.28
N GLY A 7 14.66 -43.00 1.82
CA GLY A 7 15.16 -41.60 1.70
C GLY A 7 16.10 -41.38 0.50
N ASP A 8 16.28 -42.43 -0.34
CA ASP A 8 17.18 -42.34 -1.48
C ASP A 8 16.55 -41.55 -2.63
N ILE A 9 17.40 -40.90 -3.44
CA ILE A 9 16.98 -40.18 -4.63
C ILE A 9 16.70 -41.17 -5.74
N ILE A 10 15.40 -41.48 -5.99
CA ILE A 10 14.98 -42.37 -7.06
C ILE A 10 15.20 -41.75 -8.43
N ASN A 11 15.00 -40.42 -8.53
CA ASN A 11 15.19 -39.71 -9.77
C ASN A 11 15.85 -38.36 -9.47
N PRO A 12 17.10 -38.14 -9.91
CA PRO A 12 17.81 -36.86 -9.70
C PRO A 12 17.25 -35.73 -10.57
N THR A 13 16.40 -36.05 -11.54
CA THR A 13 15.70 -35.04 -12.33
C THR A 13 14.40 -34.68 -11.66
N SER A 14 14.15 -33.40 -11.46
CA SER A 14 12.83 -32.90 -11.07
C SER A 14 11.76 -33.52 -12.00
N ALA A 15 10.65 -33.98 -11.43
CA ALA A 15 9.52 -34.48 -12.24
C ALA A 15 8.94 -33.42 -13.19
N GLU A 16 9.28 -32.16 -12.96
CA GLU A 16 9.01 -31.05 -13.84
C GLU A 16 10.16 -30.92 -14.85
N ALA A 17 9.95 -31.42 -16.05
CA ALA A 17 10.82 -31.09 -17.18
C ALA A 17 10.72 -29.57 -17.42
N LEU A 18 11.71 -28.81 -16.94
CA LEU A 18 11.87 -27.41 -17.35
C LEU A 18 12.01 -27.45 -18.87
N SER A 19 10.98 -27.05 -19.60
CA SER A 19 11.10 -26.75 -21.02
C SER A 19 12.06 -25.58 -21.12
N GLY A 20 13.36 -25.89 -21.30
CA GLY A 20 14.43 -24.91 -21.24
C GLY A 20 14.22 -23.80 -22.27
N GLY A 21 13.99 -22.61 -21.78
CA GLY A 21 13.89 -21.42 -22.62
C GLY A 21 13.35 -20.24 -21.82
N ASN A 22 13.83 -19.06 -22.13
CA ASN A 22 13.26 -17.81 -21.65
C ASN A 22 11.85 -17.68 -22.24
N LYS A 23 10.83 -17.59 -21.37
CA LYS A 23 9.46 -17.33 -21.79
C LYS A 23 9.20 -15.83 -21.70
N PHE A 24 8.85 -15.24 -22.83
CA PHE A 24 8.42 -13.84 -22.91
C PHE A 24 6.88 -13.77 -23.00
N PHE A 25 6.27 -12.93 -22.18
CA PHE A 25 4.85 -12.64 -22.26
C PHE A 25 4.61 -11.15 -22.04
N PRO A 26 3.73 -10.50 -22.82
CA PRO A 26 3.34 -9.12 -22.59
C PRO A 26 2.39 -9.04 -21.40
N ASP A 27 2.62 -8.09 -20.52
CA ASP A 27 1.72 -7.78 -19.40
C ASP A 27 1.36 -6.30 -19.43
N LEU A 28 0.06 -6.00 -19.36
CA LEU A 28 -0.47 -4.64 -19.42
C LEU A 28 -1.14 -4.28 -18.11
N SER A 29 -0.88 -3.06 -17.67
CA SER A 29 -1.54 -2.45 -16.51
C SER A 29 -2.05 -1.06 -16.89
N PHE A 30 -3.21 -0.69 -16.35
CA PHE A 30 -3.81 0.62 -16.53
C PHE A 30 -4.32 1.14 -15.20
N GLY A 31 -4.22 2.46 -14.98
CA GLY A 31 -4.76 3.07 -13.78
C GLY A 31 -5.02 4.56 -13.97
N GLY A 32 -5.87 5.09 -13.10
CA GLY A 32 -6.21 6.49 -13.05
C GLY A 32 -6.38 6.98 -11.63
N LEU A 33 -6.01 8.23 -11.38
CA LEU A 33 -6.18 8.91 -10.11
C LEU A 33 -6.88 10.24 -10.34
N PHE A 34 -8.05 10.39 -9.73
CA PHE A 34 -8.74 11.66 -9.60
C PHE A 34 -8.54 12.19 -8.17
N TYR A 35 -8.14 13.44 -8.04
CA TYR A 35 -7.94 14.02 -6.72
C TYR A 35 -8.28 15.51 -6.66
N THR A 36 -8.65 15.93 -5.48
CA THR A 36 -8.90 17.32 -5.09
C THR A 36 -8.17 17.59 -3.77
N PRO A 37 -8.09 18.83 -3.28
CA PRO A 37 -7.52 19.10 -1.97
C PRO A 37 -8.22 18.39 -0.80
N ARG A 38 -9.43 17.85 -1.01
CA ARG A 38 -10.25 17.23 0.04
C ARG A 38 -10.61 15.78 -0.20
N ALA A 39 -10.45 15.26 -1.41
CA ALA A 39 -10.85 13.89 -1.71
C ALA A 39 -10.01 13.33 -2.84
N TRP A 40 -9.84 12.00 -2.85
CA TRP A 40 -9.21 11.29 -3.94
C TRP A 40 -9.94 9.99 -4.24
N LEU A 41 -9.84 9.56 -5.48
CA LEU A 41 -10.29 8.26 -5.96
C LEU A 41 -9.28 7.73 -6.98
N GLY A 42 -8.68 6.60 -6.68
CA GLY A 42 -7.78 5.91 -7.58
C GLY A 42 -8.34 4.55 -7.95
N VAL A 43 -8.16 4.19 -9.21
CA VAL A 43 -8.51 2.86 -9.74
C VAL A 43 -7.34 2.34 -10.54
N ALA A 44 -7.06 1.03 -10.45
CA ALA A 44 -6.05 0.40 -11.26
C ALA A 44 -6.43 -1.05 -11.59
N ALA A 45 -6.02 -1.49 -12.78
CA ALA A 45 -6.09 -2.87 -13.22
C ALA A 45 -4.71 -3.30 -13.68
N HIS A 46 -4.23 -4.41 -13.10
CA HIS A 46 -2.94 -5.02 -13.44
C HIS A 46 -3.20 -6.40 -14.04
N HIS A 47 -2.25 -6.89 -14.83
CA HIS A 47 -2.34 -8.20 -15.47
C HIS A 47 -3.57 -8.35 -16.35
N ILE A 48 -3.91 -7.29 -17.12
CA ILE A 48 -5.10 -7.27 -17.99
C ILE A 48 -5.02 -8.38 -19.04
N THR A 49 -3.82 -8.69 -19.52
CA THR A 49 -3.55 -9.74 -20.48
C THR A 49 -3.60 -11.14 -19.90
N GLN A 50 -3.64 -11.27 -18.56
CA GLN A 50 -3.62 -12.55 -17.84
C GLN A 50 -2.58 -13.53 -18.39
N PRO A 51 -1.28 -13.14 -18.42
CA PRO A 51 -0.27 -13.94 -19.06
C PRO A 51 -0.13 -15.32 -18.41
N ASN A 52 0.17 -16.33 -19.23
CA ASN A 52 0.49 -17.65 -18.71
C ASN A 52 1.96 -17.71 -18.29
N GLN A 53 2.20 -17.83 -16.97
CA GLN A 53 3.53 -17.83 -16.35
C GLN A 53 4.13 -19.25 -16.21
N SER A 54 3.43 -20.31 -16.63
CA SER A 54 3.93 -21.67 -16.51
C SER A 54 5.22 -21.87 -17.30
N LEU A 55 6.25 -22.38 -16.68
CA LEU A 55 7.51 -22.79 -17.29
C LEU A 55 7.49 -24.24 -17.76
N VAL A 56 6.51 -25.03 -17.32
CA VAL A 56 6.42 -26.50 -17.55
C VAL A 56 5.32 -26.89 -18.54
N GLY A 57 4.77 -25.93 -19.29
CA GLY A 57 3.78 -26.23 -20.33
C GLY A 57 2.32 -26.31 -19.86
N GLU A 58 2.07 -26.33 -18.56
CA GLU A 58 0.71 -26.27 -17.99
C GLU A 58 0.14 -24.84 -18.08
N GLN A 59 -1.16 -24.70 -17.85
CA GLN A 59 -1.79 -23.38 -17.81
C GLN A 59 -1.70 -22.79 -16.38
N SER A 60 -0.86 -21.79 -16.20
CA SER A 60 -0.79 -20.99 -14.98
C SER A 60 -1.01 -19.51 -15.36
N LYS A 61 -2.28 -19.15 -15.57
CA LYS A 61 -2.67 -17.77 -15.90
C LYS A 61 -2.57 -16.92 -14.65
N LEU A 62 -1.88 -15.78 -14.75
CA LEU A 62 -1.86 -14.77 -13.70
C LEU A 62 -3.20 -14.02 -13.71
N PRO A 63 -4.04 -14.13 -12.66
CA PRO A 63 -5.33 -13.45 -12.63
C PRO A 63 -5.18 -11.93 -12.66
N MET A 64 -6.10 -11.25 -13.34
CA MET A 64 -6.18 -9.79 -13.32
C MET A 64 -6.36 -9.30 -11.89
N LYS A 65 -5.57 -8.31 -11.49
CA LYS A 65 -5.67 -7.64 -10.20
C LYS A 65 -6.33 -6.28 -10.39
N THR A 66 -7.44 -6.05 -9.73
CA THR A 66 -8.10 -4.74 -9.67
C THR A 66 -7.91 -4.12 -8.30
N SER A 67 -7.75 -2.81 -8.26
CA SER A 67 -7.68 -2.06 -7.02
C SER A 67 -8.42 -0.74 -7.12
N VAL A 68 -9.07 -0.38 -6.02
CA VAL A 68 -9.74 0.92 -5.84
C VAL A 68 -9.28 1.47 -4.50
N HIS A 69 -8.86 2.73 -4.46
CA HIS A 69 -8.58 3.42 -3.22
C HIS A 69 -9.24 4.80 -3.22
N THR A 70 -9.76 5.20 -2.07
CA THR A 70 -10.46 6.47 -1.93
C THR A 70 -10.31 7.02 -0.52
N GLY A 71 -10.48 8.32 -0.38
CA GLY A 71 -10.53 8.96 0.92
C GLY A 71 -11.02 10.39 0.83
N ILE A 72 -11.41 10.91 1.99
CA ILE A 72 -11.91 12.28 2.14
C ILE A 72 -11.18 12.92 3.32
N LYS A 73 -10.69 14.13 3.14
CA LYS A 73 -9.98 14.91 4.16
C LYS A 73 -10.88 16.01 4.72
N PHE A 74 -11.10 15.98 6.02
CA PHE A 74 -11.81 17.00 6.78
C PHE A 74 -10.80 17.83 7.57
N HIS A 75 -10.74 19.13 7.29
CA HIS A 75 -9.86 20.05 7.97
C HIS A 75 -10.55 20.65 9.20
N PHE A 76 -9.82 20.69 10.31
CA PHE A 76 -10.21 21.40 11.51
C PHE A 76 -9.65 22.82 11.50
N ARG A 77 -9.89 23.57 12.59
CA ARG A 77 -9.23 24.87 12.79
C ARG A 77 -7.72 24.69 12.77
N PRO A 78 -6.99 25.46 11.96
CA PRO A 78 -5.54 25.38 11.94
C PRO A 78 -4.95 25.61 13.35
N GLY A 79 -3.94 24.83 13.69
CA GLY A 79 -3.09 25.11 14.84
C GLY A 79 -1.97 26.09 14.45
N VAL A 80 -1.01 26.25 15.35
CA VAL A 80 0.21 27.02 15.09
C VAL A 80 1.42 26.15 15.42
N VAL A 81 2.38 26.12 14.52
CA VAL A 81 3.69 25.45 14.73
C VAL A 81 4.78 26.51 14.68
N GLY A 82 5.73 26.41 15.62
CA GLY A 82 6.78 27.40 15.82
C GLY A 82 6.43 28.43 16.91
N SER A 83 7.30 29.37 17.14
CA SER A 83 7.11 30.44 18.12
C SER A 83 7.54 31.80 17.57
N GLY A 84 6.87 32.85 18.03
CA GLY A 84 7.15 34.21 17.62
C GLY A 84 6.98 34.43 16.12
N ILE A 85 7.92 35.17 15.52
CA ILE A 85 7.91 35.49 14.08
C ILE A 85 8.09 34.33 13.14
N TYR A 86 8.48 33.14 13.65
CA TYR A 86 8.63 31.90 12.87
C TYR A 86 7.40 30.99 12.99
N SER A 87 6.33 31.48 13.63
CA SER A 87 5.10 30.70 13.73
C SER A 87 4.38 30.67 12.38
N ARG A 88 3.84 29.49 12.05
CA ARG A 88 3.05 29.28 10.83
C ARG A 88 1.79 28.47 11.14
N PRO A 89 0.72 28.63 10.34
CA PRO A 89 -0.44 27.77 10.45
C PRO A 89 -0.04 26.30 10.26
N SER A 90 -0.56 25.43 11.10
CA SER A 90 -0.33 23.99 11.00
C SER A 90 -1.58 23.29 10.50
N GLU A 91 -1.38 22.26 9.68
CA GLU A 91 -2.47 21.42 9.23
C GLU A 91 -3.02 20.60 10.39
N ARG A 92 -4.36 20.62 10.52
CA ARG A 92 -5.11 19.71 11.39
C ARG A 92 -6.26 19.12 10.59
N SER A 93 -6.21 17.83 10.38
CA SER A 93 -7.21 17.16 9.56
C SER A 93 -7.40 15.70 9.99
N ILE A 94 -8.58 15.15 9.70
CA ILE A 94 -8.84 13.71 9.71
C ILE A 94 -9.17 13.28 8.30
N ALA A 95 -8.61 12.14 7.87
CA ALA A 95 -8.83 11.61 6.55
C ALA A 95 -9.20 10.12 6.63
N PRO A 96 -10.50 9.78 6.76
CA PRO A 96 -10.94 8.42 6.52
C PRO A 96 -10.63 8.00 5.09
N ALA A 97 -10.22 6.74 4.95
CA ALA A 97 -9.81 6.18 3.67
C ALA A 97 -10.15 4.69 3.60
N LEU A 98 -10.31 4.21 2.38
CA LEU A 98 -10.62 2.84 2.06
C LEU A 98 -9.79 2.41 0.86
N GLN A 99 -9.29 1.18 0.90
CA GLN A 99 -8.67 0.50 -0.23
C GLN A 99 -9.30 -0.89 -0.37
N TYR A 100 -9.64 -1.25 -1.61
CA TYR A 100 -10.10 -2.59 -1.95
C TYR A 100 -9.23 -3.15 -3.08
N ARG A 101 -8.85 -4.41 -2.95
CA ARG A 101 -8.08 -5.16 -3.94
C ARG A 101 -8.72 -6.50 -4.19
N HIS A 102 -8.78 -6.89 -5.45
CA HIS A 102 -9.30 -8.19 -5.87
C HIS A 102 -8.34 -8.82 -6.88
N GLN A 103 -7.99 -10.08 -6.68
CA GLN A 103 -7.18 -10.86 -7.62
C GLN A 103 -7.55 -12.35 -7.56
N GLY A 104 -8.13 -12.87 -8.65
CA GLY A 104 -8.60 -14.26 -8.67
C GLY A 104 -9.70 -14.51 -7.64
N GLU A 105 -9.43 -15.37 -6.67
CA GLU A 105 -10.36 -15.67 -5.56
C GLU A 105 -10.10 -14.85 -4.30
N PHE A 106 -9.07 -13.99 -4.32
CA PHE A 106 -8.62 -13.24 -3.15
C PHE A 106 -9.15 -11.83 -3.17
N ASP A 107 -9.79 -11.46 -2.08
CA ASP A 107 -10.24 -10.10 -1.80
C ASP A 107 -9.53 -9.57 -0.56
N GLN A 108 -9.10 -8.34 -0.63
CA GLN A 108 -8.56 -7.61 0.52
C GLN A 108 -9.20 -6.24 0.59
N MET A 109 -9.63 -5.84 1.78
CA MET A 109 -10.15 -4.52 2.05
C MET A 109 -9.43 -3.93 3.25
N ASP A 110 -8.90 -2.73 3.08
CA ASP A 110 -8.26 -1.96 4.13
C ASP A 110 -9.12 -0.70 4.39
N ILE A 111 -9.59 -0.53 5.62
CA ILE A 111 -10.37 0.64 6.06
C ILE A 111 -9.60 1.30 7.18
N GLY A 112 -9.41 2.61 7.09
CA GLY A 112 -8.69 3.33 8.12
C GLY A 112 -8.89 4.83 8.08
N ALA A 113 -8.15 5.51 8.94
CA ALA A 113 -8.11 6.96 8.97
C ALA A 113 -6.74 7.47 9.38
N TYR A 114 -6.38 8.65 8.87
CA TYR A 114 -5.23 9.41 9.31
C TYR A 114 -5.70 10.64 10.08
N LEU A 115 -5.12 10.87 11.26
CA LEU A 115 -5.22 12.10 12.00
C LEU A 115 -3.92 12.88 11.82
N THR A 116 -4.00 14.02 11.15
CA THR A 116 -2.88 14.93 10.96
C THR A 116 -2.95 16.06 11.99
N LEU A 117 -1.95 16.14 12.84
CA LEU A 117 -1.73 17.21 13.80
C LEU A 117 -0.30 17.71 13.59
N GLU A 118 -0.08 18.41 12.49
CA GLU A 118 1.27 18.81 12.07
C GLU A 118 2.10 19.34 13.27
N PRO A 119 3.33 18.81 13.49
CA PRO A 119 4.12 17.96 12.60
C PRO A 119 3.85 16.44 12.68
N LEU A 120 2.92 15.98 13.48
CA LEU A 120 2.64 14.56 13.72
C LEU A 120 1.48 14.08 12.86
N ILE A 121 1.57 12.83 12.44
CA ILE A 121 0.51 12.08 11.75
C ILE A 121 0.33 10.76 12.49
N VAL A 122 -0.90 10.41 12.80
CA VAL A 122 -1.26 9.11 13.37
C VAL A 122 -2.27 8.44 12.44
N GLY A 123 -2.01 7.21 12.05
CA GLY A 123 -2.91 6.40 11.23
C GLY A 123 -3.32 5.14 11.95
N LEU A 124 -4.56 4.75 11.76
CA LEU A 124 -5.10 3.46 12.23
C LEU A 124 -5.86 2.81 11.08
N TRP A 125 -5.52 1.56 10.77
CA TRP A 125 -6.13 0.80 9.70
C TRP A 125 -6.53 -0.59 10.17
N TYR A 126 -7.65 -1.05 9.70
CA TYR A 126 -8.10 -2.42 9.78
C TYR A 126 -7.96 -3.06 8.39
N ARG A 127 -7.27 -4.19 8.32
CA ARG A 127 -7.12 -5.01 7.13
C ARG A 127 -7.94 -6.27 7.27
N GLY A 128 -8.82 -6.51 6.31
CA GLY A 128 -9.70 -7.66 6.27
C GLY A 128 -11.02 -7.28 5.60
N VAL A 129 -11.76 -8.27 5.12
CA VAL A 129 -13.10 -8.04 4.56
C VAL A 129 -14.12 -8.26 5.69
N PRO A 130 -14.71 -7.18 6.28
CA PRO A 130 -15.72 -7.32 7.30
C PRO A 130 -16.88 -8.19 6.78
N PHE A 131 -17.36 -9.09 7.62
CA PHE A 131 -18.51 -9.96 7.34
C PHE A 131 -18.27 -11.08 6.30
N LYS A 132 -17.13 -11.14 5.61
CA LYS A 132 -16.77 -12.27 4.76
C LYS A 132 -16.13 -13.37 5.61
N LYS A 133 -16.71 -14.55 5.58
CA LYS A 133 -16.12 -15.76 6.15
C LYS A 133 -15.53 -16.61 5.03
N VAL A 134 -14.32 -17.09 5.19
CA VAL A 134 -13.70 -18.08 4.33
C VAL A 134 -13.54 -19.35 5.15
N ASN A 135 -14.21 -20.44 4.75
CA ASN A 135 -14.23 -21.71 5.48
C ASN A 135 -14.59 -21.53 6.98
N GLU A 136 -15.68 -20.81 7.27
CA GLU A 136 -16.19 -20.50 8.61
C GLU A 136 -15.32 -19.55 9.46
N PHE A 137 -14.19 -19.07 8.92
CA PHE A 137 -13.31 -18.12 9.60
C PHE A 137 -13.53 -16.70 9.12
N ALA A 138 -13.51 -15.75 10.07
CA ALA A 138 -13.54 -14.34 9.73
C ALA A 138 -12.33 -13.98 8.85
N ASN A 139 -12.57 -13.27 7.76
CA ASN A 139 -11.50 -12.77 6.88
C ASN A 139 -10.94 -11.46 7.44
N ASN A 140 -10.33 -11.54 8.63
CA ASN A 140 -9.61 -10.47 9.29
C ASN A 140 -8.12 -10.81 9.32
N GLU A 141 -7.29 -9.90 8.88
CA GLU A 141 -5.85 -10.11 8.76
C GLU A 141 -5.08 -9.38 9.85
N SER A 142 -5.25 -8.06 9.93
CA SER A 142 -4.45 -7.26 10.84
C SER A 142 -5.04 -5.89 11.17
N ILE A 143 -4.48 -5.29 12.23
CA ILE A 143 -4.62 -3.87 12.57
C ILE A 143 -3.26 -3.22 12.37
N VAL A 144 -3.23 -2.11 11.61
CA VAL A 144 -2.00 -1.36 11.34
C VAL A 144 -2.04 -0.02 12.05
N LEU A 145 -1.04 0.22 12.89
CA LEU A 145 -0.79 1.52 13.49
C LEU A 145 0.31 2.23 12.71
N LEU A 146 0.09 3.49 12.34
CA LEU A 146 1.05 4.32 11.64
C LEU A 146 1.36 5.58 12.45
N LEU A 147 2.64 5.90 12.57
CA LEU A 147 3.14 7.14 13.16
C LEU A 147 3.99 7.87 12.12
N GLY A 148 3.70 9.12 11.88
CA GLY A 148 4.42 9.95 10.93
C GLY A 148 4.88 11.27 11.55
N PHE A 149 6.00 11.77 11.06
CA PHE A 149 6.54 13.06 11.41
C PHE A 149 6.90 13.83 10.14
N THR A 150 6.39 15.06 10.00
CA THR A 150 6.64 15.93 8.85
C THR A 150 7.38 17.17 9.29
N LYS A 151 8.59 17.40 8.76
CA LYS A 151 9.36 18.63 8.93
C LYS A 151 9.33 19.41 7.63
N LYS A 152 8.72 20.60 7.64
CA LYS A 152 8.69 21.51 6.48
C LYS A 152 9.74 22.59 6.68
N GLY A 153 10.74 22.62 5.80
CA GLY A 153 11.70 23.72 5.66
C GLY A 153 11.23 24.78 4.65
N ALA A 154 12.08 25.73 4.32
CA ALA A 154 11.76 26.78 3.34
C ALA A 154 11.62 26.25 1.91
N LYS A 155 12.38 25.23 1.54
CA LYS A 155 12.43 24.64 0.19
C LYS A 155 12.31 23.11 0.19
N ASP A 156 12.27 22.52 1.34
CA ASP A 156 12.31 21.06 1.52
C ASP A 156 11.23 20.58 2.50
N ILE A 157 10.84 19.34 2.33
CA ILE A 157 9.94 18.62 3.23
C ILE A 157 10.57 17.26 3.52
N LEU A 158 10.71 16.95 4.80
CA LEU A 158 11.13 15.65 5.27
C LEU A 158 9.95 14.97 5.95
N ASN A 159 9.58 13.80 5.46
CA ASN A 159 8.60 12.94 6.09
C ASN A 159 9.30 11.66 6.57
N ILE A 160 9.08 11.33 7.82
CA ILE A 160 9.53 10.07 8.44
C ILE A 160 8.27 9.34 8.88
N GLY A 161 8.18 8.06 8.55
CA GLY A 161 7.05 7.22 8.93
C GLY A 161 7.52 5.91 9.55
N TYR A 162 6.72 5.41 10.46
CA TYR A 162 6.82 4.09 11.03
C TYR A 162 5.44 3.48 11.06
N SER A 163 5.32 2.23 10.63
CA SER A 163 4.10 1.46 10.82
C SER A 163 4.37 0.11 11.47
N TYR A 164 3.39 -0.33 12.24
CA TYR A 164 3.36 -1.65 12.83
C TYR A 164 2.06 -2.35 12.47
N ASP A 165 2.19 -3.50 11.82
CA ASP A 165 1.09 -4.36 11.42
C ASP A 165 0.95 -5.49 12.44
N TYR A 166 -0.11 -5.43 13.23
CA TYR A 166 -0.42 -6.45 14.23
C TYR A 166 -1.41 -7.47 13.66
N THR A 167 -0.94 -8.70 13.49
CA THR A 167 -1.75 -9.80 12.95
C THR A 167 -2.82 -10.25 13.95
N ILE A 168 -4.10 -10.13 13.58
CA ILE A 168 -5.27 -10.55 14.38
C ILE A 168 -5.92 -11.83 13.86
N SER A 169 -5.42 -12.37 12.74
CA SER A 169 -5.89 -13.65 12.19
C SER A 169 -5.51 -14.83 13.09
N LYS A 170 -5.99 -16.04 12.74
CA LYS A 170 -5.62 -17.26 13.47
C LYS A 170 -4.12 -17.58 13.48
N LEU A 171 -3.32 -17.00 12.60
CA LEU A 171 -1.86 -17.05 12.67
C LEU A 171 -1.31 -16.37 13.92
N GLY A 172 -2.09 -15.45 14.52
CA GLY A 172 -1.87 -14.87 15.83
C GLY A 172 -0.47 -14.31 16.05
N SER A 173 -0.04 -14.35 17.31
CA SER A 173 1.28 -13.85 17.75
C SER A 173 2.47 -14.63 17.15
N GLY A 174 2.24 -15.78 16.52
CA GLY A 174 3.31 -16.56 15.87
C GLY A 174 3.93 -15.88 14.66
N SER A 175 3.23 -14.92 14.04
CA SER A 175 3.77 -14.17 12.89
C SER A 175 4.68 -13.01 13.27
N GLY A 176 4.69 -12.58 14.56
CA GLY A 176 5.49 -11.44 15.05
C GLY A 176 5.06 -10.07 14.53
N GLY A 177 4.08 -10.00 13.61
CA GLY A 177 3.70 -8.76 12.93
C GLY A 177 4.75 -8.28 11.92
N ALA A 178 4.53 -7.09 11.35
CA ALA A 178 5.47 -6.46 10.44
C ALA A 178 5.77 -5.02 10.86
N HIS A 179 7.04 -4.62 10.73
CA HIS A 179 7.54 -3.28 11.01
C HIS A 179 7.99 -2.65 9.70
N GLU A 180 7.56 -1.43 9.41
CA GLU A 180 7.96 -0.71 8.23
C GLU A 180 8.44 0.69 8.62
N PHE A 181 9.56 1.11 8.05
CA PHE A 181 10.09 2.46 8.15
C PHE A 181 10.09 3.11 6.79
N SER A 182 9.62 4.34 6.71
CA SER A 182 9.61 5.12 5.49
C SER A 182 10.31 6.47 5.69
N LEU A 183 11.04 6.89 4.67
CA LEU A 183 11.71 8.19 4.62
C LEU A 183 11.45 8.81 3.26
N VAL A 184 10.82 9.99 3.25
CA VAL A 184 10.59 10.75 2.02
C VAL A 184 11.16 12.15 2.19
N TYR A 185 12.10 12.48 1.31
CA TYR A 185 12.68 13.82 1.23
C TYR A 185 12.30 14.46 -0.09
N SER A 186 11.62 15.58 -0.02
CA SER A 186 11.19 16.36 -1.18
C SER A 186 11.84 17.72 -1.15
N TRP A 187 12.43 18.14 -2.26
CA TRP A 187 13.01 19.47 -2.41
C TRP A 187 12.43 20.18 -3.62
N SER A 188 12.29 21.51 -3.51
CA SER A 188 11.86 22.34 -4.62
C SER A 188 13.06 23.04 -5.26
N THR A 189 13.21 22.86 -6.56
CA THR A 189 14.19 23.62 -7.36
C THR A 189 13.68 25.01 -7.72
N ARG A 190 12.41 25.31 -7.42
CA ARG A 190 11.81 26.62 -7.69
C ARG A 190 12.32 27.69 -6.72
N ASP A 191 12.63 28.84 -7.28
CA ASP A 191 12.87 30.04 -6.48
C ASP A 191 11.57 30.46 -5.79
N PRO A 192 11.49 30.49 -4.45
CA PRO A 192 10.28 30.89 -3.74
C PRO A 192 9.87 32.35 -3.95
N ARG A 193 10.76 33.17 -4.51
CA ARG A 193 10.49 34.57 -4.85
C ARG A 193 9.76 34.76 -6.17
N LYS A 194 9.67 33.73 -7.01
CA LYS A 194 8.94 33.78 -8.28
C LYS A 194 7.52 33.27 -8.08
N PRO A 195 6.48 34.04 -8.46
CA PRO A 195 5.12 33.56 -8.39
C PRO A 195 4.97 32.25 -9.21
N PRO A 196 4.18 31.28 -8.76
CA PRO A 196 3.97 30.04 -9.49
C PRO A 196 3.34 30.36 -10.84
N LYS A 197 3.99 29.91 -11.92
CA LYS A 197 3.47 30.10 -13.28
C LYS A 197 2.22 29.27 -13.55
N ASP A 198 2.02 28.18 -12.83
CA ASP A 198 0.79 27.37 -12.83
C ASP A 198 0.77 26.48 -11.61
N LYS A 199 -0.35 26.46 -10.90
CA LYS A 199 -0.57 25.56 -9.76
C LYS A 199 -0.99 24.18 -10.27
N LEU A 200 -0.04 23.36 -10.67
CA LEU A 200 -0.27 21.91 -10.63
C LEU A 200 0.03 21.46 -9.20
N VAL A 201 -0.98 21.38 -8.37
CA VAL A 201 -0.88 20.79 -7.04
C VAL A 201 -1.01 19.29 -7.23
N ILE A 202 0.10 18.58 -7.24
CA ILE A 202 0.13 17.14 -7.11
C ILE A 202 0.03 16.83 -5.61
N PRO A 203 -0.90 15.96 -5.18
CA PRO A 203 -1.13 15.60 -3.80
C PRO A 203 0.02 14.79 -3.19
#